data_a62c59d2a948bd24bac3bc7254a82e73
#
_entry.id   a62c59d2a948bd24bac3bc7254a82e73
#
_cell.length_a   1.000
_cell.length_b   1.000
_cell.length_c   1.000
_cell.angle_alpha   90.00
_cell.angle_beta   90.00
_cell.angle_gamma   90.00
#
_symmetry.space_group_name_H-M   'P 1'
#
loop_
_entity.id
_entity.type
_entity.pdbx_description
1 polymer ?
#
loop_
_entity_poly.entity_id
_entity_poly.type
_entity_poly.pdbx_seq_one_letter_code
_entity_poly.pdbx_strand_id
1 'polypeptide(L)'
;MLPPLPALLGQLLIGLINGSFYAMLSLGLAVIFGLLNIVNFTHGAQYMLGGLCAYALLTYFGIGYWSALVIAPLIVGASGLLLERIFLRPLYKLDHLYGMLLTFGVALIIEGLVRNQYGSTGNPYPVPPSLAAAWDLGFMYLPVYRAWVIVASLAVCLGTWFVIERTRLGAYLRAATENPKLTRAFGINVPRMVMLTYGAGVALAALAGVMAAPIYQVTAQMGSEIIIVVFAVVVIGGMGSILGAIVSGFILGLVEGLTKVFYPEASTTVVFIVMAIVLLVRPAGLFGAATRAAAAGESHAAAGAAISLSPSVIRSLTIVLLAIGLVAPLVIYPVFLMKVLCFALFACAFNLLLGYVGLLSFGHAAFYGGASYITAQAVKMWGFDPLIGILAGTLVAGALGVVFGFLAIRRQGIYFAMITLALAQMVFFFAVQSDFTHSDEGIQAVPRGRLLGLIDLGNSLNMYYFVFAVFLFGFWFIHRIVDSPFGSVLKAIRENEPRAISLGYDVDRYKLVAFVLSAVFAGMAGALDALVFQLASLTNVHWTMSGHAILMTILGGVGTLTGPIVGALIVAGMENYLARLGAWVTIIHGCIFILCVMLFRRGIVGEAAILLRKSRIRKRSTMLAPSTKGATT
;
A
#
# COMPACT_ATOMS: atom_id res chain seq x y z
N MET A 1 35.19 15.26 11.90
CA MET A 1 36.05 15.83 10.82
C MET A 1 35.17 16.09 9.60
N LEU A 2 35.33 17.23 8.92
CA LEU A 2 34.65 17.46 7.64
C LEU A 2 35.19 16.46 6.60
N PRO A 3 34.34 15.82 5.80
CA PRO A 3 34.76 14.88 4.77
C PRO A 3 35.63 15.62 3.72
N PRO A 4 36.55 14.94 3.05
CA PRO A 4 37.34 15.55 2.00
C PRO A 4 36.47 16.09 0.87
N LEU A 5 36.74 17.29 0.40
CA LEU A 5 35.97 17.99 -0.63
C LEU A 5 35.68 17.13 -1.88
N PRO A 6 36.62 16.31 -2.39
CA PRO A 6 36.36 15.40 -3.52
C PRO A 6 35.26 14.37 -3.22
N ALA A 7 35.23 13.81 -2.02
CA ALA A 7 34.19 12.84 -1.64
C ALA A 7 32.80 13.50 -1.56
N LEU A 8 32.74 14.72 -1.01
CA LEU A 8 31.51 15.50 -0.94
C LEU A 8 30.97 15.84 -2.34
N LEU A 9 31.82 16.35 -3.24
CA LEU A 9 31.44 16.67 -4.61
C LEU A 9 31.02 15.41 -5.39
N GLY A 10 31.75 14.30 -5.19
CA GLY A 10 31.41 13.02 -5.81
C GLY A 10 30.05 12.50 -5.40
N GLN A 11 29.71 12.53 -4.09
CA GLN A 11 28.41 12.09 -3.60
C GLN A 11 27.27 13.04 -3.97
N LEU A 12 27.52 14.35 -4.04
CA LEU A 12 26.55 15.31 -4.58
C LEU A 12 26.22 15.02 -6.05
N LEU A 13 27.22 14.68 -6.85
CA LEU A 13 27.00 14.33 -8.25
C LEU A 13 26.21 13.02 -8.40
N ILE A 14 26.52 12.00 -7.59
CA ILE A 14 25.75 10.75 -7.53
C ILE A 14 24.30 11.04 -7.06
N GLY A 15 24.13 11.89 -6.06
CA GLY A 15 22.84 12.34 -5.60
C GLY A 15 22.03 13.06 -6.69
N LEU A 16 22.68 13.86 -7.52
CA LEU A 16 22.05 14.52 -8.67
C LEU A 16 21.58 13.51 -9.74
N ILE A 17 22.33 12.43 -9.95
CA ILE A 17 21.95 11.34 -10.86
C ILE A 17 20.71 10.60 -10.32
N ASN A 18 20.70 10.23 -9.04
CA ASN A 18 19.54 9.62 -8.40
C ASN A 18 18.33 10.56 -8.45
N GLY A 19 18.55 11.83 -8.15
CA GLY A 19 17.54 12.89 -8.23
C GLY A 19 16.93 13.04 -9.62
N SER A 20 17.71 12.79 -10.68
CA SER A 20 17.23 12.79 -12.07
C SER A 20 16.18 11.70 -12.31
N PHE A 21 16.41 10.48 -11.79
CA PHE A 21 15.42 9.40 -11.85
C PHE A 21 14.19 9.70 -11.00
N TYR A 22 14.41 10.22 -9.79
CA TYR A 22 13.31 10.61 -8.90
C TYR A 22 12.43 11.69 -9.54
N ALA A 23 13.04 12.72 -10.13
CA ALA A 23 12.31 13.79 -10.81
C ALA A 23 11.50 13.27 -11.99
N MET A 24 12.09 12.43 -12.85
CA MET A 24 11.44 11.93 -14.05
C MET A 24 10.30 10.95 -13.74
N LEU A 25 10.51 10.03 -12.78
CA LEU A 25 9.47 9.10 -12.34
C LEU A 25 8.34 9.82 -11.62
N SER A 26 8.67 10.73 -10.70
CA SER A 26 7.66 11.49 -9.97
C SER A 26 6.89 12.44 -10.87
N LEU A 27 7.48 12.94 -11.94
CA LEU A 27 6.81 13.74 -12.95
C LEU A 27 5.68 12.96 -13.63
N GLY A 28 5.94 11.72 -14.10
CA GLY A 28 4.92 10.85 -14.67
C GLY A 28 3.76 10.57 -13.70
N LEU A 29 4.10 10.29 -12.45
CA LEU A 29 3.11 10.08 -11.39
C LEU A 29 2.34 11.36 -11.03
N ALA A 30 3.02 12.52 -10.97
CA ALA A 30 2.39 13.82 -10.70
C ALA A 30 1.41 14.22 -11.80
N VAL A 31 1.71 13.92 -13.06
CA VAL A 31 0.80 14.11 -14.19
C VAL A 31 -0.45 13.24 -14.04
N ILE A 32 -0.30 11.95 -13.73
CA ILE A 32 -1.43 11.05 -13.52
C ILE A 32 -2.24 11.49 -12.28
N PHE A 33 -1.58 11.69 -11.15
CA PHE A 33 -2.24 12.01 -9.90
C PHE A 33 -2.86 13.41 -9.93
N GLY A 34 -2.10 14.43 -10.35
CA GLY A 34 -2.53 15.82 -10.33
C GLY A 34 -3.71 16.12 -11.26
N LEU A 35 -3.83 15.37 -12.35
CA LEU A 35 -4.88 15.56 -13.34
C LEU A 35 -6.02 14.56 -13.22
N LEU A 36 -5.81 13.40 -12.62
CA LEU A 36 -6.82 12.33 -12.56
C LEU A 36 -7.23 11.97 -11.13
N ASN A 37 -6.52 12.46 -10.12
CA ASN A 37 -6.68 12.09 -8.72
C ASN A 37 -6.59 10.56 -8.47
N ILE A 38 -5.82 9.84 -9.30
CA ILE A 38 -5.63 8.40 -9.21
C ILE A 38 -4.25 8.12 -8.65
N VAL A 39 -4.18 7.40 -7.52
CA VAL A 39 -2.92 6.83 -7.03
C VAL A 39 -2.62 5.59 -7.84
N ASN A 40 -1.55 5.64 -8.61
CA ASN A 40 -1.14 4.54 -9.49
C ASN A 40 0.03 3.74 -8.90
N PHE A 41 -0.26 2.64 -8.21
CA PHE A 41 0.79 1.73 -7.73
C PHE A 41 1.48 0.95 -8.86
N THR A 42 0.82 0.81 -10.02
CA THR A 42 1.43 0.17 -11.19
C THR A 42 2.60 0.99 -11.75
N HIS A 43 2.76 2.27 -11.36
CA HIS A 43 3.76 3.17 -11.94
C HIS A 43 5.20 2.65 -11.80
N GLY A 44 5.54 2.04 -10.64
CA GLY A 44 6.82 1.35 -10.46
C GLY A 44 6.97 0.14 -11.38
N ALA A 45 5.93 -0.69 -11.52
CA ALA A 45 5.95 -1.81 -12.46
C ALA A 45 6.06 -1.34 -13.93
N GLN A 46 5.49 -0.19 -14.28
CA GLN A 46 5.62 0.43 -15.61
C GLN A 46 7.05 0.94 -15.89
N TYR A 47 7.71 1.46 -14.87
CA TYR A 47 9.13 1.77 -14.93
C TYR A 47 9.98 0.51 -15.18
N MET A 48 9.76 -0.54 -14.41
CA MET A 48 10.41 -1.84 -14.62
C MET A 48 10.16 -2.38 -16.03
N LEU A 49 8.91 -2.32 -16.51
CA LEU A 49 8.56 -2.74 -17.89
C LEU A 49 9.32 -1.92 -18.95
N GLY A 50 9.60 -0.65 -18.71
CA GLY A 50 10.42 0.17 -19.60
C GLY A 50 11.83 -0.39 -19.77
N GLY A 51 12.52 -0.66 -18.66
CA GLY A 51 13.84 -1.28 -18.66
C GLY A 51 13.83 -2.69 -19.26
N LEU A 52 12.84 -3.50 -18.91
CA LEU A 52 12.68 -4.85 -19.44
C LEU A 52 12.38 -4.87 -20.95
N CYS A 53 11.55 -3.96 -21.41
CA CYS A 53 11.27 -3.81 -22.85
C CYS A 53 12.53 -3.44 -23.61
N ALA A 54 13.36 -2.52 -23.10
CA ALA A 54 14.65 -2.19 -23.70
C ALA A 54 15.59 -3.41 -23.74
N TYR A 55 15.65 -4.17 -22.63
CA TYR A 55 16.42 -5.42 -22.57
C TYR A 55 15.92 -6.45 -23.61
N ALA A 56 14.63 -6.65 -23.72
CA ALA A 56 14.04 -7.57 -24.67
C ALA A 56 14.27 -7.14 -26.12
N LEU A 57 14.15 -5.83 -26.42
CA LEU A 57 14.44 -5.26 -27.74
C LEU A 57 15.89 -5.50 -28.16
N LEU A 58 16.82 -5.37 -27.23
CA LEU A 58 18.25 -5.63 -27.50
C LEU A 58 18.51 -7.13 -27.69
N THR A 59 18.02 -7.96 -26.76
CA THR A 59 18.37 -9.38 -26.69
C THR A 59 17.72 -10.20 -27.80
N TYR A 60 16.45 -9.94 -28.14
CA TYR A 60 15.70 -10.75 -29.10
C TYR A 60 15.65 -10.13 -30.50
N PHE A 61 15.76 -8.80 -30.61
CA PHE A 61 15.61 -8.09 -31.88
C PHE A 61 16.87 -7.33 -32.31
N GLY A 62 17.92 -7.28 -31.49
CA GLY A 62 19.15 -6.53 -31.79
C GLY A 62 18.96 -5.01 -31.83
N ILE A 63 17.84 -4.50 -31.31
CA ILE A 63 17.52 -3.06 -31.33
C ILE A 63 18.28 -2.36 -30.20
N GLY A 64 19.20 -1.47 -30.57
CA GLY A 64 20.08 -0.75 -29.65
C GLY A 64 19.37 0.32 -28.81
N TYR A 65 20.12 0.88 -27.85
CA TYR A 65 19.64 1.84 -26.84
C TYR A 65 18.85 3.03 -27.39
N TRP A 66 19.35 3.69 -28.43
CA TRP A 66 18.72 4.90 -28.99
C TRP A 66 17.33 4.66 -29.55
N SER A 67 17.13 3.54 -30.22
CA SER A 67 15.81 3.14 -30.72
C SER A 67 14.91 2.66 -29.58
N ALA A 68 15.46 1.93 -28.60
CA ALA A 68 14.72 1.47 -27.42
C ALA A 68 14.20 2.65 -26.58
N LEU A 69 14.92 3.78 -26.55
CA LEU A 69 14.52 5.02 -25.84
C LEU A 69 13.19 5.60 -26.37
N VAL A 70 12.80 5.26 -27.61
CA VAL A 70 11.52 5.68 -28.20
C VAL A 70 10.51 4.54 -28.23
N ILE A 71 10.93 3.35 -28.64
CA ILE A 71 10.03 2.20 -28.84
C ILE A 71 9.48 1.68 -27.52
N ALA A 72 10.31 1.53 -26.49
CA ALA A 72 9.87 0.97 -25.21
C ALA A 72 8.83 1.87 -24.49
N PRO A 73 9.00 3.20 -24.39
CA PRO A 73 7.96 4.09 -23.84
C PRO A 73 6.66 4.05 -24.63
N LEU A 74 6.71 3.89 -25.96
CA LEU A 74 5.50 3.78 -26.78
C LEU A 74 4.75 2.46 -26.50
N ILE A 75 5.46 1.33 -26.42
CA ILE A 75 4.85 0.02 -26.11
C ILE A 75 4.23 0.03 -24.72
N VAL A 76 5.00 0.47 -23.71
CA VAL A 76 4.53 0.49 -22.32
C VAL A 76 3.44 1.55 -22.12
N GLY A 77 3.56 2.72 -22.79
CA GLY A 77 2.52 3.73 -22.82
C GLY A 77 1.21 3.22 -23.43
N ALA A 78 1.29 2.46 -24.52
CA ALA A 78 0.12 1.80 -25.12
C ALA A 78 -0.54 0.79 -24.17
N SER A 79 0.25 0.01 -23.41
CA SER A 79 -0.29 -0.86 -22.35
C SER A 79 -1.00 -0.05 -21.26
N GLY A 80 -0.50 1.14 -20.94
CA GLY A 80 -1.14 2.08 -20.02
C GLY A 80 -2.50 2.58 -20.55
N LEU A 81 -2.61 2.90 -21.86
CA LEU A 81 -3.89 3.27 -22.48
C LEU A 81 -4.93 2.14 -22.36
N LEU A 82 -4.49 0.88 -22.56
CA LEU A 82 -5.36 -0.29 -22.42
C LEU A 82 -5.80 -0.47 -20.97
N LEU A 83 -4.89 -0.35 -20.02
CA LEU A 83 -5.17 -0.47 -18.59
C LEU A 83 -6.20 0.58 -18.14
N GLU A 84 -6.04 1.84 -18.56
CA GLU A 84 -7.01 2.91 -18.28
C GLU A 84 -8.39 2.57 -18.84
N ARG A 85 -8.45 2.21 -20.13
CA ARG A 85 -9.70 1.99 -20.83
C ARG A 85 -10.50 0.81 -20.30
N ILE A 86 -9.80 -0.30 -19.97
CA ILE A 86 -10.44 -1.57 -19.60
C ILE A 86 -10.73 -1.61 -18.10
N PHE A 87 -9.78 -1.19 -17.27
CA PHE A 87 -9.85 -1.42 -15.83
C PHE A 87 -10.14 -0.16 -15.01
N LEU A 88 -9.47 0.98 -15.27
CA LEU A 88 -9.61 2.17 -14.43
C LEU A 88 -10.88 2.96 -14.75
N ARG A 89 -11.21 3.10 -16.02
CA ARG A 89 -12.35 3.90 -16.46
C ARG A 89 -13.70 3.51 -15.83
N PRO A 90 -14.03 2.21 -15.64
CA PRO A 90 -15.25 1.81 -14.93
C PRO A 90 -15.27 2.21 -13.45
N LEU A 91 -14.10 2.47 -12.86
CA LEU A 91 -13.94 2.78 -11.44
C LEU A 91 -14.00 4.28 -11.13
N TYR A 92 -13.95 5.19 -12.12
CA TYR A 92 -13.96 6.65 -11.88
C TYR A 92 -15.21 7.18 -11.17
N LYS A 93 -16.28 6.40 -11.12
CA LYS A 93 -17.52 6.72 -10.39
C LYS A 93 -17.53 6.17 -8.98
N LEU A 94 -16.51 5.41 -8.60
CA LEU A 94 -16.38 4.77 -7.29
C LEU A 94 -15.36 5.54 -6.44
N ASP A 95 -15.25 5.13 -5.18
CA ASP A 95 -14.23 5.66 -4.29
C ASP A 95 -12.82 5.43 -4.87
N HIS A 96 -11.93 6.42 -4.71
CA HIS A 96 -10.53 6.37 -5.19
C HIS A 96 -9.75 5.16 -4.69
N LEU A 97 -10.16 4.57 -3.55
CA LEU A 97 -9.59 3.35 -2.99
C LEU A 97 -9.63 2.18 -3.97
N TYR A 98 -10.72 2.04 -4.75
CA TYR A 98 -10.84 0.94 -5.72
C TYR A 98 -9.84 1.06 -6.87
N GLY A 99 -9.60 2.28 -7.36
CA GLY A 99 -8.57 2.53 -8.38
C GLY A 99 -7.16 2.22 -7.88
N MET A 100 -6.84 2.63 -6.66
CA MET A 100 -5.56 2.35 -6.02
C MET A 100 -5.31 0.84 -5.85
N LEU A 101 -6.31 0.10 -5.39
CA LEU A 101 -6.23 -1.35 -5.20
C LEU A 101 -6.11 -2.10 -6.52
N LEU A 102 -6.85 -1.66 -7.53
CA LEU A 102 -6.73 -2.23 -8.87
C LEU A 102 -5.30 -2.08 -9.39
N THR A 103 -4.72 -0.87 -9.28
CA THR A 103 -3.35 -0.63 -9.75
C THR A 103 -2.32 -1.42 -8.94
N PHE A 104 -2.55 -1.64 -7.64
CA PHE A 104 -1.71 -2.51 -6.82
C PHE A 104 -1.80 -3.98 -7.28
N GLY A 105 -3.00 -4.48 -7.55
CA GLY A 105 -3.19 -5.83 -8.10
C GLY A 105 -2.52 -6.03 -9.47
N VAL A 106 -2.63 -5.03 -10.36
CA VAL A 106 -1.93 -5.05 -11.66
C VAL A 106 -0.41 -5.04 -11.49
N ALA A 107 0.12 -4.26 -10.53
CA ALA A 107 1.55 -4.24 -10.22
C ALA A 107 2.06 -5.63 -9.80
N LEU A 108 1.32 -6.33 -8.93
CA LEU A 108 1.66 -7.69 -8.51
C LEU A 108 1.65 -8.69 -9.67
N ILE A 109 0.69 -8.58 -10.60
CA ILE A 109 0.64 -9.45 -11.79
C ILE A 109 1.87 -9.20 -12.66
N ILE A 110 2.20 -7.95 -12.94
CA ILE A 110 3.35 -7.59 -13.78
C ILE A 110 4.65 -8.09 -13.12
N GLU A 111 4.85 -7.82 -11.83
CA GLU A 111 6.01 -8.26 -11.06
C GLU A 111 6.12 -9.81 -11.07
N GLY A 112 5.01 -10.50 -10.81
CA GLY A 112 4.96 -11.96 -10.82
C GLY A 112 5.26 -12.56 -12.20
N LEU A 113 4.72 -11.98 -13.29
CA LEU A 113 5.01 -12.42 -14.66
C LEU A 113 6.48 -12.23 -15.02
N VAL A 114 7.04 -11.07 -14.70
CA VAL A 114 8.47 -10.78 -14.95
C VAL A 114 9.36 -11.74 -14.15
N ARG A 115 9.04 -11.95 -12.87
CA ARG A 115 9.78 -12.90 -12.03
C ARG A 115 9.68 -14.34 -12.51
N ASN A 116 8.53 -14.74 -13.05
CA ASN A 116 8.35 -16.08 -13.59
C ASN A 116 9.12 -16.30 -14.89
N GLN A 117 9.21 -15.28 -15.76
CA GLN A 117 9.86 -15.39 -17.06
C GLN A 117 11.38 -15.13 -17.01
N TYR A 118 11.83 -14.15 -16.23
CA TYR A 118 13.22 -13.70 -16.19
C TYR A 118 13.93 -14.03 -14.87
N GLY A 119 13.24 -14.64 -13.91
CA GLY A 119 13.79 -14.97 -12.61
C GLY A 119 13.88 -13.77 -11.66
N SER A 120 14.58 -13.99 -10.55
CA SER A 120 14.86 -12.95 -9.52
C SER A 120 16.23 -12.30 -9.70
N THR A 121 17.11 -12.88 -10.53
CA THR A 121 18.43 -12.31 -10.83
C THR A 121 18.30 -11.13 -11.79
N GLY A 122 19.16 -10.11 -11.60
CA GLY A 122 19.13 -8.94 -12.48
C GLY A 122 19.61 -9.25 -13.90
N ASN A 123 18.95 -8.66 -14.88
CA ASN A 123 19.32 -8.74 -16.29
C ASN A 123 20.20 -7.52 -16.65
N PRO A 124 21.50 -7.70 -17.00
CA PRO A 124 22.37 -6.60 -17.32
C PRO A 124 22.02 -5.99 -18.68
N TYR A 125 22.03 -4.67 -18.75
CA TYR A 125 21.88 -3.93 -20.01
C TYR A 125 23.15 -3.12 -20.27
N PRO A 126 23.82 -3.26 -21.44
CA PRO A 126 25.09 -2.58 -21.72
C PRO A 126 24.92 -1.08 -21.94
N VAL A 127 25.91 -0.32 -21.51
CA VAL A 127 26.01 1.11 -21.86
C VAL A 127 26.25 1.23 -23.37
N PRO A 128 25.55 2.13 -24.08
CA PRO A 128 25.76 2.30 -25.50
C PRO A 128 27.21 2.78 -25.79
N PRO A 129 27.89 2.25 -26.84
CA PRO A 129 29.28 2.57 -27.12
C PRO A 129 29.59 4.07 -27.28
N SER A 130 28.61 4.85 -27.76
CA SER A 130 28.72 6.31 -27.92
C SER A 130 28.82 7.06 -26.59
N LEU A 131 28.42 6.45 -25.45
CA LEU A 131 28.42 7.04 -24.12
C LEU A 131 29.27 6.24 -23.11
N ALA A 132 30.10 5.32 -23.59
CA ALA A 132 30.93 4.45 -22.75
C ALA A 132 32.18 5.16 -22.18
N ALA A 133 32.53 6.35 -22.68
CA ALA A 133 33.64 7.15 -22.18
C ALA A 133 33.38 7.67 -20.75
N ALA A 134 34.45 8.10 -20.09
CA ALA A 134 34.40 8.81 -18.81
C ALA A 134 35.16 10.14 -18.90
N TRP A 135 34.64 11.18 -18.27
CA TRP A 135 35.29 12.47 -18.13
C TRP A 135 36.04 12.53 -16.80
N ASP A 136 37.27 12.99 -16.85
CA ASP A 136 38.02 13.29 -15.63
C ASP A 136 37.67 14.70 -15.16
N LEU A 137 37.03 14.78 -14.00
CA LEU A 137 36.66 16.04 -13.36
C LEU A 137 37.71 16.49 -12.32
N GLY A 138 38.84 15.79 -12.24
CA GLY A 138 39.91 16.05 -11.26
C GLY A 138 39.60 15.53 -9.84
N PHE A 139 38.35 15.47 -9.43
CA PHE A 139 37.93 14.89 -8.14
C PHE A 139 37.25 13.52 -8.30
N MET A 140 36.75 13.17 -9.47
CA MET A 140 36.24 11.85 -9.83
C MET A 140 36.13 11.64 -11.34
N TYR A 141 36.15 10.38 -11.77
CA TYR A 141 35.81 10.01 -13.15
C TYR A 141 34.27 9.91 -13.28
N LEU A 142 33.67 10.79 -14.10
CA LEU A 142 32.24 10.78 -14.39
C LEU A 142 31.97 9.99 -15.68
N PRO A 143 31.29 8.83 -15.65
CA PRO A 143 30.83 8.17 -16.87
C PRO A 143 29.95 9.10 -17.69
N VAL A 144 30.23 9.24 -18.99
CA VAL A 144 29.46 10.11 -19.90
C VAL A 144 27.99 9.74 -19.92
N TYR A 145 27.68 8.46 -19.80
CA TYR A 145 26.30 8.00 -19.69
C TYR A 145 25.54 8.63 -18.53
N ARG A 146 26.16 8.77 -17.36
CA ARG A 146 25.52 9.39 -16.17
C ARG A 146 25.26 10.88 -16.38
N ALA A 147 26.19 11.59 -17.04
CA ALA A 147 25.97 12.98 -17.44
C ALA A 147 24.83 13.11 -18.45
N TRP A 148 24.78 12.20 -19.43
CA TRP A 148 23.65 12.10 -20.37
C TRP A 148 22.30 11.94 -19.66
N VAL A 149 22.20 11.07 -18.65
CA VAL A 149 20.97 10.85 -17.89
C VAL A 149 20.49 12.15 -17.21
N ILE A 150 21.41 12.93 -16.61
CA ILE A 150 21.06 14.22 -15.98
C ILE A 150 20.48 15.19 -17.03
N VAL A 151 21.17 15.35 -18.16
CA VAL A 151 20.73 16.28 -19.22
C VAL A 151 19.42 15.84 -19.85
N ALA A 152 19.29 14.56 -20.19
CA ALA A 152 18.10 14.01 -20.80
C ALA A 152 16.88 14.07 -19.85
N SER A 153 17.06 13.72 -18.57
CA SER A 153 15.97 13.82 -17.59
C SER A 153 15.51 15.27 -17.40
N LEU A 154 16.45 16.22 -17.33
CA LEU A 154 16.12 17.64 -17.21
C LEU A 154 15.38 18.14 -18.46
N ALA A 155 15.81 17.74 -19.67
CA ALA A 155 15.14 18.09 -20.91
C ALA A 155 13.71 17.53 -20.97
N VAL A 156 13.50 16.27 -20.57
CA VAL A 156 12.17 15.64 -20.49
C VAL A 156 11.30 16.34 -19.44
N CYS A 157 11.85 16.64 -18.27
CA CYS A 157 11.14 17.32 -17.19
C CYS A 157 10.70 18.72 -17.61
N LEU A 158 11.60 19.53 -18.17
CA LEU A 158 11.29 20.88 -18.63
C LEU A 158 10.34 20.86 -19.84
N GLY A 159 10.53 19.93 -20.77
CA GLY A 159 9.64 19.75 -21.92
C GLY A 159 8.20 19.40 -21.48
N THR A 160 8.04 18.46 -20.56
CA THR A 160 6.74 18.08 -20.03
C THR A 160 6.10 19.22 -19.24
N TRP A 161 6.86 19.90 -18.39
CA TRP A 161 6.41 21.10 -17.69
C TRP A 161 5.93 22.17 -18.66
N PHE A 162 6.69 22.47 -19.72
CA PHE A 162 6.32 23.44 -20.75
C PHE A 162 5.00 23.05 -21.45
N VAL A 163 4.86 21.78 -21.86
CA VAL A 163 3.66 21.28 -22.52
C VAL A 163 2.42 21.45 -21.62
N ILE A 164 2.52 21.15 -20.32
CA ILE A 164 1.37 21.19 -19.42
C ILE A 164 1.09 22.61 -18.91
N GLU A 165 2.11 23.43 -18.63
CA GLU A 165 1.90 24.78 -18.07
C GLU A 165 1.64 25.83 -19.14
N ARG A 166 2.24 25.70 -20.32
CA ARG A 166 2.28 26.75 -21.33
C ARG A 166 1.47 26.46 -22.58
N THR A 167 0.90 25.25 -22.76
CA THR A 167 0.10 24.93 -23.94
C THR A 167 -1.39 24.82 -23.67
N ARG A 168 -2.20 24.86 -24.75
CA ARG A 168 -3.66 24.67 -24.69
C ARG A 168 -4.05 23.29 -24.11
N LEU A 169 -3.22 22.27 -24.35
CA LEU A 169 -3.46 20.92 -23.85
C LEU A 169 -3.50 20.90 -22.32
N GLY A 170 -2.54 21.54 -21.67
CA GLY A 170 -2.55 21.65 -20.22
C GLY A 170 -3.72 22.47 -19.66
N ALA A 171 -4.13 23.55 -20.34
CA ALA A 171 -5.31 24.32 -19.95
C ALA A 171 -6.60 23.46 -20.01
N TYR A 172 -6.76 22.66 -21.06
CA TYR A 172 -7.88 21.72 -21.18
C TYR A 172 -7.87 20.63 -20.11
N LEU A 173 -6.66 20.13 -19.78
CA LEU A 173 -6.50 19.13 -18.72
C LEU A 173 -6.92 19.69 -17.36
N ARG A 174 -6.47 20.89 -16.99
CA ARG A 174 -6.86 21.55 -15.73
C ARG A 174 -8.38 21.81 -15.70
N ALA A 175 -8.97 22.31 -16.78
CA ALA A 175 -10.41 22.49 -16.86
C ALA A 175 -11.19 21.17 -16.72
N ALA A 176 -10.69 20.09 -17.33
CA ALA A 176 -11.31 18.78 -17.26
C ALA A 176 -11.25 18.17 -15.84
N THR A 177 -10.21 18.51 -15.06
CA THR A 177 -10.06 18.08 -13.66
C THR A 177 -11.01 18.85 -12.75
N GLU A 178 -11.14 20.15 -12.96
CA GLU A 178 -11.95 21.02 -12.11
C GLU A 178 -13.46 20.82 -12.34
N ASN A 179 -13.88 20.78 -13.60
CA ASN A 179 -15.29 20.52 -13.95
C ASN A 179 -15.43 19.71 -15.24
N PRO A 180 -15.43 18.36 -15.16
CA PRO A 180 -15.52 17.49 -16.33
C PRO A 180 -16.81 17.67 -17.13
N LYS A 181 -17.93 18.01 -16.47
CA LYS A 181 -19.24 18.21 -17.14
C LYS A 181 -19.23 19.47 -17.99
N LEU A 182 -18.75 20.57 -17.42
CA LEU A 182 -18.65 21.85 -18.13
C LEU A 182 -17.66 21.75 -19.30
N THR A 183 -16.52 21.14 -19.10
CA THR A 183 -15.48 20.94 -20.13
C THR A 183 -16.03 20.15 -21.33
N ARG A 184 -16.86 19.14 -21.07
CA ARG A 184 -17.57 18.41 -22.15
C ARG A 184 -18.57 19.28 -22.89
N ALA A 185 -19.26 20.19 -22.22
CA ALA A 185 -20.20 21.11 -22.85
C ALA A 185 -19.52 22.05 -23.87
N PHE A 186 -18.23 22.36 -23.67
CA PHE A 186 -17.39 23.08 -24.63
C PHE A 186 -16.83 22.20 -25.77
N GLY A 187 -17.32 20.96 -25.94
CA GLY A 187 -16.94 20.07 -27.04
C GLY A 187 -15.65 19.29 -26.82
N ILE A 188 -15.02 19.36 -25.62
CA ILE A 188 -13.78 18.68 -25.32
C ILE A 188 -14.06 17.23 -24.90
N ASN A 189 -13.41 16.28 -25.56
CA ASN A 189 -13.56 14.84 -25.23
C ASN A 189 -12.73 14.47 -24.00
N VAL A 190 -13.27 14.75 -22.80
CA VAL A 190 -12.61 14.48 -21.51
C VAL A 190 -12.15 13.03 -21.36
N PRO A 191 -12.93 11.96 -21.71
CA PRO A 191 -12.45 10.59 -21.60
C PRO A 191 -11.21 10.27 -22.43
N ARG A 192 -11.10 10.82 -23.65
CA ARG A 192 -9.89 10.65 -24.48
C ARG A 192 -8.70 11.38 -23.88
N MET A 193 -8.91 12.58 -23.35
CA MET A 193 -7.85 13.34 -22.68
C MET A 193 -7.31 12.60 -21.47
N VAL A 194 -8.18 12.10 -20.59
CA VAL A 194 -7.79 11.31 -19.42
C VAL A 194 -6.96 10.11 -19.83
N MET A 195 -7.43 9.34 -20.82
CA MET A 195 -6.75 8.16 -21.33
C MET A 195 -5.35 8.50 -21.87
N LEU A 196 -5.23 9.53 -22.72
CA LEU A 196 -3.95 9.95 -23.30
C LEU A 196 -2.97 10.47 -22.23
N THR A 197 -3.48 11.21 -21.24
CA THR A 197 -2.67 11.72 -20.13
C THR A 197 -2.13 10.57 -19.27
N TYR A 198 -2.98 9.57 -18.99
CA TYR A 198 -2.54 8.37 -18.26
C TYR A 198 -1.45 7.63 -19.04
N GLY A 199 -1.67 7.38 -20.35
CA GLY A 199 -0.67 6.74 -21.21
C GLY A 199 0.63 7.52 -21.33
N ALA A 200 0.57 8.85 -21.39
CA ALA A 200 1.77 9.72 -21.40
C ALA A 200 2.54 9.62 -20.09
N GLY A 201 1.85 9.64 -18.93
CA GLY A 201 2.49 9.45 -17.63
C GLY A 201 3.16 8.07 -17.51
N VAL A 202 2.52 7.02 -18.03
CA VAL A 202 3.09 5.67 -18.11
C VAL A 202 4.32 5.63 -19.03
N ALA A 203 4.25 6.31 -20.18
CA ALA A 203 5.40 6.40 -21.10
C ALA A 203 6.60 7.12 -20.47
N LEU A 204 6.37 8.15 -19.63
CA LEU A 204 7.42 8.81 -18.86
C LEU A 204 8.07 7.87 -17.85
N ALA A 205 7.29 7.04 -17.16
CA ALA A 205 7.84 6.01 -16.27
C ALA A 205 8.70 4.99 -17.04
N ALA A 206 8.20 4.51 -18.17
CA ALA A 206 8.94 3.57 -19.01
C ALA A 206 10.23 4.19 -19.56
N LEU A 207 10.20 5.46 -19.96
CA LEU A 207 11.39 6.20 -20.39
C LEU A 207 12.47 6.25 -19.29
N ALA A 208 12.04 6.53 -18.05
CA ALA A 208 12.93 6.47 -16.89
C ALA A 208 13.53 5.06 -16.73
N GLY A 209 12.73 4.01 -16.94
CA GLY A 209 13.17 2.62 -16.87
C GLY A 209 14.23 2.27 -17.93
N VAL A 210 14.04 2.73 -19.18
CA VAL A 210 15.05 2.56 -20.23
C VAL A 210 16.38 3.25 -19.88
N MET A 211 16.29 4.47 -19.35
CA MET A 211 17.47 5.24 -18.95
C MET A 211 18.17 4.66 -17.71
N ALA A 212 17.43 3.96 -16.86
CA ALA A 212 17.97 3.31 -15.67
C ALA A 212 18.66 1.96 -15.98
N ALA A 213 18.22 1.26 -17.01
CA ALA A 213 18.69 -0.09 -17.35
C ALA A 213 20.22 -0.23 -17.49
N PRO A 214 20.99 0.71 -18.08
CA PRO A 214 22.45 0.63 -18.13
C PRO A 214 23.17 0.95 -16.82
N ILE A 215 22.48 1.54 -15.83
CA ILE A 215 23.06 1.90 -14.52
C ILE A 215 22.74 0.83 -13.48
N TYR A 216 21.48 0.36 -13.49
CA TYR A 216 20.96 -0.64 -12.58
C TYR A 216 20.59 -1.90 -13.38
N GLN A 217 20.80 -3.06 -12.80
CA GLN A 217 20.30 -4.29 -13.40
C GLN A 217 18.76 -4.29 -13.42
N VAL A 218 18.18 -4.77 -14.51
CA VAL A 218 16.73 -4.88 -14.64
C VAL A 218 16.25 -6.08 -13.84
N THR A 219 15.68 -5.85 -12.66
CA THR A 219 15.13 -6.87 -11.76
C THR A 219 13.61 -6.79 -11.69
N ALA A 220 12.97 -7.88 -11.28
CA ALA A 220 11.51 -7.89 -11.06
C ALA A 220 11.07 -6.95 -9.93
N GLN A 221 11.92 -6.70 -8.93
CA GLN A 221 11.62 -5.87 -7.76
C GLN A 221 11.95 -4.37 -7.95
N MET A 222 12.71 -3.98 -8.98
CA MET A 222 13.15 -2.58 -9.16
C MET A 222 11.98 -1.57 -9.16
N GLY A 223 10.79 -2.01 -9.56
CA GLY A 223 9.58 -1.18 -9.56
C GLY A 223 8.98 -0.99 -8.17
N SER A 224 8.87 -2.06 -7.38
CA SER A 224 8.32 -2.04 -6.03
C SER A 224 9.22 -1.33 -5.02
N GLU A 225 10.53 -1.34 -5.24
CA GLU A 225 11.50 -0.62 -4.40
C GLU A 225 11.44 0.90 -4.60
N ILE A 226 11.38 1.36 -5.85
CA ILE A 226 11.43 2.78 -6.15
C ILE A 226 10.10 3.51 -5.97
N ILE A 227 8.96 2.82 -6.11
CA ILE A 227 7.64 3.46 -6.11
C ILE A 227 7.34 4.23 -4.83
N ILE A 228 7.82 3.76 -3.69
CA ILE A 228 7.60 4.41 -2.40
C ILE A 228 8.35 5.74 -2.32
N VAL A 229 9.60 5.77 -2.82
CA VAL A 229 10.40 6.99 -2.91
C VAL A 229 9.74 7.99 -3.86
N VAL A 230 9.22 7.52 -5.00
CA VAL A 230 8.51 8.34 -5.98
C VAL A 230 7.24 8.95 -5.39
N PHE A 231 6.47 8.19 -4.61
CA PHE A 231 5.34 8.74 -3.86
C PHE A 231 5.79 9.81 -2.87
N ALA A 232 6.88 9.58 -2.14
CA ALA A 232 7.44 10.57 -1.22
C ALA A 232 7.79 11.87 -1.94
N VAL A 233 8.47 11.78 -3.08
CA VAL A 233 8.83 12.94 -3.91
C VAL A 233 7.61 13.74 -4.36
N VAL A 234 6.57 13.06 -4.89
CA VAL A 234 5.33 13.71 -5.34
C VAL A 234 4.59 14.40 -4.20
N VAL A 235 4.57 13.76 -3.03
CA VAL A 235 3.91 14.31 -1.84
C VAL A 235 4.69 15.51 -1.28
N ILE A 236 6.02 15.43 -1.22
CA ILE A 236 6.89 16.54 -0.81
C ILE A 236 6.77 17.71 -1.77
N GLY A 237 6.77 17.42 -3.08
CA GLY A 237 6.60 18.43 -4.12
C GLY A 237 5.25 19.13 -4.07
N GLY A 238 4.25 18.43 -3.58
CA GLY A 238 2.83 18.84 -3.59
C GLY A 238 2.08 18.12 -4.69
N MET A 239 1.09 17.32 -4.28
CA MET A 239 0.29 16.50 -5.20
C MET A 239 -0.40 17.38 -6.25
N GLY A 240 -0.08 17.12 -7.52
CA GLY A 240 -0.56 17.91 -8.65
C GLY A 240 0.33 19.07 -9.10
N SER A 241 1.43 19.36 -8.39
CA SER A 241 2.43 20.34 -8.82
C SER A 241 3.54 19.65 -9.62
N ILE A 242 3.56 19.88 -10.94
CA ILE A 242 4.57 19.33 -11.84
C ILE A 242 5.95 19.88 -11.52
N LEU A 243 6.05 21.22 -11.34
CA LEU A 243 7.29 21.85 -10.92
C LEU A 243 7.75 21.34 -9.54
N GLY A 244 6.80 21.15 -8.62
CA GLY A 244 7.06 20.61 -7.30
C GLY A 244 7.67 19.21 -7.35
N ALA A 245 7.13 18.31 -8.16
CA ALA A 245 7.65 16.96 -8.34
C ALA A 245 9.09 16.97 -8.90
N ILE A 246 9.38 17.81 -9.91
CA ILE A 246 10.70 17.94 -10.50
C ILE A 246 11.72 18.44 -9.45
N VAL A 247 11.42 19.57 -8.81
CA VAL A 247 12.33 20.22 -7.86
C VAL A 247 12.57 19.32 -6.64
N SER A 248 11.51 18.70 -6.11
CA SER A 248 11.64 17.79 -4.96
C SER A 248 12.43 16.54 -5.30
N GLY A 249 12.31 16.00 -6.53
CA GLY A 249 13.10 14.86 -6.99
C GLY A 249 14.61 15.16 -6.95
N PHE A 250 15.02 16.29 -7.53
CA PHE A 250 16.43 16.72 -7.49
C PHE A 250 16.92 17.05 -6.09
N ILE A 251 16.12 17.78 -5.29
CA ILE A 251 16.49 18.11 -3.91
C ILE A 251 16.68 16.84 -3.07
N LEU A 252 15.76 15.88 -3.16
CA LEU A 252 15.88 14.64 -2.41
C LEU A 252 17.06 13.78 -2.83
N GLY A 253 17.36 13.73 -4.12
CA GLY A 253 18.58 13.07 -4.59
C GLY A 253 19.85 13.72 -4.01
N LEU A 254 19.90 15.06 -3.97
CA LEU A 254 21.03 15.78 -3.36
C LEU A 254 21.10 15.54 -1.84
N VAL A 255 19.97 15.56 -1.15
CA VAL A 255 19.89 15.27 0.30
C VAL A 255 20.37 13.85 0.59
N GLU A 256 19.95 12.86 -0.21
CA GLU A 256 20.43 11.49 -0.13
C GLU A 256 21.94 11.40 -0.34
N GLY A 257 22.47 12.08 -1.37
CA GLY A 257 23.91 12.14 -1.65
C GLY A 257 24.70 12.76 -0.50
N LEU A 258 24.21 13.87 0.09
CA LEU A 258 24.82 14.48 1.27
C LEU A 258 24.76 13.55 2.48
N THR A 259 23.63 12.88 2.70
CA THR A 259 23.47 11.95 3.83
C THR A 259 24.46 10.80 3.72
N LYS A 260 24.73 10.28 2.52
CA LYS A 260 25.75 9.24 2.29
C LYS A 260 27.15 9.63 2.71
N VAL A 261 27.47 10.93 2.71
CA VAL A 261 28.78 11.43 3.15
C VAL A 261 28.90 11.47 4.66
N PHE A 262 27.85 11.94 5.36
CA PHE A 262 27.89 12.17 6.80
C PHE A 262 27.40 11.00 7.62
N TYR A 263 26.37 10.32 7.15
CA TYR A 263 25.74 9.16 7.81
C TYR A 263 25.14 8.20 6.77
N PRO A 264 25.98 7.34 6.16
CA PRO A 264 25.59 6.47 5.04
C PRO A 264 24.37 5.60 5.33
N GLU A 265 24.24 5.14 6.56
CA GLU A 265 23.19 4.24 7.04
C GLU A 265 21.78 4.88 6.96
N ALA A 266 21.67 6.19 7.13
CA ALA A 266 20.40 6.91 7.04
C ALA A 266 20.03 7.38 5.62
N SER A 267 20.85 7.09 4.61
CA SER A 267 20.67 7.65 3.27
C SER A 267 19.33 7.31 2.62
N THR A 268 18.83 6.11 2.83
CA THR A 268 17.51 5.68 2.34
C THR A 268 16.35 6.19 3.20
N THR A 269 16.60 6.40 4.50
CA THR A 269 15.58 6.86 5.46
C THR A 269 15.33 8.36 5.37
N VAL A 270 16.36 9.14 4.99
CA VAL A 270 16.28 10.62 4.98
C VAL A 270 15.13 11.14 4.12
N VAL A 271 14.81 10.46 3.02
CA VAL A 271 13.68 10.82 2.15
C VAL A 271 12.36 10.83 2.93
N PHE A 272 12.13 9.85 3.78
CA PHE A 272 10.91 9.71 4.58
C PHE A 272 10.91 10.67 5.77
N ILE A 273 12.07 10.96 6.37
CA ILE A 273 12.22 11.99 7.39
C ILE A 273 11.85 13.36 6.81
N VAL A 274 12.40 13.71 5.65
CA VAL A 274 12.07 14.95 4.95
C VAL A 274 10.58 15.00 4.61
N MET A 275 10.00 13.89 4.12
CA MET A 275 8.57 13.81 3.83
C MET A 275 7.73 14.07 5.08
N ALA A 276 8.05 13.47 6.21
CA ALA A 276 7.33 13.67 7.45
C ALA A 276 7.43 15.14 7.91
N ILE A 277 8.63 15.74 7.88
CA ILE A 277 8.84 17.15 8.26
C ILE A 277 8.04 18.07 7.34
N VAL A 278 8.13 17.89 6.02
CA VAL A 278 7.41 18.73 5.05
C VAL A 278 5.91 18.64 5.25
N LEU A 279 5.34 17.44 5.42
CA LEU A 279 3.90 17.26 5.62
C LEU A 279 3.40 17.80 6.97
N LEU A 280 4.24 17.82 7.99
CA LEU A 280 3.91 18.44 9.28
C LEU A 280 3.85 19.97 9.15
N VAL A 281 4.83 20.58 8.46
CA VAL A 281 4.95 22.03 8.32
C VAL A 281 4.04 22.56 7.21
N ARG A 282 4.05 21.92 6.02
CA ARG A 282 3.25 22.27 4.84
C ARG A 282 2.46 21.07 4.31
N PRO A 283 1.23 20.86 4.78
CA PRO A 283 0.40 19.70 4.41
C PRO A 283 0.14 19.52 2.93
N ALA A 284 0.12 20.63 2.18
CA ALA A 284 -0.08 20.59 0.73
C ALA A 284 1.21 20.25 -0.06
N GLY A 285 2.34 20.04 0.64
CA GLY A 285 3.67 19.94 0.03
C GLY A 285 4.29 21.32 -0.22
N LEU A 286 5.54 21.34 -0.72
CA LEU A 286 6.32 22.57 -0.90
C LEU A 286 5.69 23.54 -1.92
N PHE A 287 5.16 23.01 -3.01
CA PHE A 287 4.57 23.75 -4.14
C PHE A 287 3.09 23.44 -4.37
N GLY A 288 2.47 22.67 -3.47
CA GLY A 288 1.03 22.39 -3.54
C GLY A 288 0.26 23.68 -3.32
N ALA A 289 -0.71 23.99 -4.21
CA ALA A 289 -1.70 25.00 -3.91
C ALA A 289 -2.48 24.50 -2.68
N ALA A 290 -2.80 25.40 -1.74
CA ALA A 290 -3.82 25.13 -0.75
C ALA A 290 -5.16 25.02 -1.50
N THR A 291 -5.34 23.94 -2.25
CA THR A 291 -6.67 23.53 -2.65
C THR A 291 -7.40 23.40 -1.33
N ARG A 292 -8.39 24.27 -1.08
CA ARG A 292 -9.51 23.90 -0.24
C ARG A 292 -9.74 22.47 -0.65
N ALA A 293 -9.36 21.56 0.24
CA ALA A 293 -9.70 20.15 0.11
C ALA A 293 -11.15 20.22 -0.32
N ALA A 294 -11.42 19.78 -1.53
CA ALA A 294 -12.75 19.83 -2.06
C ALA A 294 -13.57 19.14 -0.98
N ALA A 295 -14.29 19.93 -0.24
CA ALA A 295 -15.33 19.50 0.66
C ALA A 295 -16.48 19.00 -0.22
N ALA A 296 -16.16 18.06 -1.03
CA ALA A 296 -16.98 17.25 -1.89
C ALA A 296 -16.34 15.87 -1.92
N GLY A 297 -15.90 15.37 -0.79
CA GLY A 297 -16.16 14.00 -0.50
C GLY A 297 -17.68 13.85 -0.47
N GLU A 298 -18.33 13.85 -1.63
CA GLU A 298 -19.48 12.99 -1.82
C GLU A 298 -18.92 11.58 -1.63
N SER A 299 -18.69 11.24 -0.36
CA SER A 299 -18.64 9.89 0.11
C SER A 299 -20.01 9.30 -0.23
N HIS A 300 -20.12 8.86 -1.46
CA HIS A 300 -21.01 7.79 -1.81
C HIS A 300 -20.34 6.54 -1.23
N ALA A 301 -20.14 6.54 0.10
CA ALA A 301 -20.09 5.31 0.81
C ALA A 301 -21.35 4.60 0.36
N ALA A 302 -21.20 3.61 -0.52
CA ALA A 302 -22.18 2.58 -0.64
C ALA A 302 -22.29 2.04 0.80
N ALA A 303 -23.16 2.68 1.56
CA ALA A 303 -23.52 2.27 2.90
C ALA A 303 -23.95 0.83 2.69
N GLY A 304 -23.06 -0.09 3.02
CA GLY A 304 -23.42 -1.46 3.24
C GLY A 304 -24.44 -1.36 4.35
N ALA A 305 -25.71 -1.32 3.98
CA ALA A 305 -26.80 -1.37 4.94
C ALA A 305 -26.47 -2.54 5.84
N ALA A 306 -26.13 -2.23 7.09
CA ALA A 306 -25.79 -3.23 8.07
C ALA A 306 -26.92 -4.24 8.05
N ILE A 307 -26.62 -5.45 7.59
CA ILE A 307 -27.63 -6.50 7.51
C ILE A 307 -27.81 -6.94 8.93
N SER A 308 -28.85 -6.46 9.57
CA SER A 308 -29.30 -6.98 10.85
C SER A 308 -29.83 -8.39 10.62
N LEU A 309 -28.95 -9.38 10.72
CA LEU A 309 -29.37 -10.76 10.92
C LEU A 309 -30.10 -10.82 12.26
N SER A 310 -31.14 -11.68 12.39
CA SER A 310 -31.81 -11.81 13.66
C SER A 310 -30.82 -12.23 14.75
N PRO A 311 -30.94 -11.73 15.99
CA PRO A 311 -30.00 -12.04 17.07
C PRO A 311 -29.81 -13.56 17.31
N SER A 312 -30.81 -14.35 17.06
CA SER A 312 -30.77 -15.81 17.14
C SER A 312 -29.84 -16.43 16.08
N VAL A 313 -29.90 -15.93 14.84
CA VAL A 313 -29.01 -16.42 13.74
C VAL A 313 -27.57 -16.04 14.00
N ILE A 314 -27.32 -14.82 14.49
CA ILE A 314 -25.97 -14.37 14.86
C ILE A 314 -25.40 -15.27 15.95
N ARG A 315 -26.20 -15.52 16.99
CA ARG A 315 -25.82 -16.39 18.13
C ARG A 315 -25.52 -17.83 17.68
N SER A 316 -26.36 -18.42 16.84
CA SER A 316 -26.13 -19.76 16.30
C SER A 316 -24.88 -19.83 15.43
N LEU A 317 -24.66 -18.83 14.56
CA LEU A 317 -23.47 -18.74 13.72
C LEU A 317 -22.18 -18.62 14.56
N THR A 318 -22.23 -17.79 15.61
CA THR A 318 -21.09 -17.63 16.52
C THR A 318 -20.77 -18.94 17.26
N ILE A 319 -21.79 -19.65 17.76
CA ILE A 319 -21.58 -20.94 18.42
C ILE A 319 -20.98 -21.97 17.46
N VAL A 320 -21.49 -22.04 16.22
CA VAL A 320 -20.97 -22.97 15.20
C VAL A 320 -19.51 -22.64 14.86
N LEU A 321 -19.18 -21.36 14.69
CA LEU A 321 -17.81 -20.93 14.41
C LEU A 321 -16.85 -21.23 15.57
N LEU A 322 -17.31 -21.05 16.81
CA LEU A 322 -16.55 -21.42 18.01
C LEU A 322 -16.31 -22.95 18.07
N ALA A 323 -17.35 -23.75 17.84
CA ALA A 323 -17.24 -25.21 17.81
C ALA A 323 -16.28 -25.69 16.71
N ILE A 324 -16.38 -25.10 15.51
CA ILE A 324 -15.45 -25.38 14.43
C ILE A 324 -14.02 -25.02 14.86
N GLY A 325 -13.80 -23.83 15.45
CA GLY A 325 -12.49 -23.41 15.93
C GLY A 325 -11.88 -24.34 16.98
N LEU A 326 -12.71 -24.90 17.87
CA LEU A 326 -12.23 -25.86 18.87
C LEU A 326 -11.83 -27.21 18.29
N VAL A 327 -12.52 -27.68 17.25
CA VAL A 327 -12.28 -29.01 16.63
C VAL A 327 -11.27 -28.92 15.48
N ALA A 328 -11.14 -27.77 14.84
CA ALA A 328 -10.29 -27.59 13.66
C ALA A 328 -8.84 -28.11 13.79
N PRO A 329 -8.12 -27.91 14.93
CA PRO A 329 -6.72 -28.36 15.05
C PRO A 329 -6.56 -29.87 15.09
N LEU A 330 -7.64 -30.62 15.25
CA LEU A 330 -7.62 -32.10 15.21
C LEU A 330 -7.63 -32.63 13.76
N VAL A 331 -8.13 -31.81 12.81
CA VAL A 331 -8.30 -32.19 11.39
C VAL A 331 -7.32 -31.45 10.49
N ILE A 332 -7.02 -30.20 10.82
CA ILE A 332 -6.19 -29.31 10.00
C ILE A 332 -4.89 -28.99 10.77
N TYR A 333 -3.79 -28.87 10.04
CA TYR A 333 -2.47 -28.57 10.60
C TYR A 333 -2.50 -27.30 11.49
N PRO A 334 -2.14 -27.42 12.78
CA PRO A 334 -2.34 -26.33 13.75
C PRO A 334 -1.59 -25.04 13.41
N VAL A 335 -0.39 -25.10 12.83
CA VAL A 335 0.40 -23.91 12.48
C VAL A 335 -0.29 -23.10 11.39
N PHE A 336 -0.93 -23.74 10.42
CA PHE A 336 -1.73 -23.04 9.41
C PHE A 336 -2.92 -22.30 10.04
N LEU A 337 -3.62 -22.96 10.96
CA LEU A 337 -4.75 -22.33 11.65
C LEU A 337 -4.30 -21.15 12.52
N MET A 338 -3.16 -21.26 13.21
CA MET A 338 -2.56 -20.15 13.95
C MET A 338 -2.23 -18.97 13.04
N LYS A 339 -1.66 -19.22 11.85
CA LYS A 339 -1.43 -18.18 10.83
C LYS A 339 -2.72 -17.45 10.47
N VAL A 340 -3.78 -18.22 10.18
CA VAL A 340 -5.11 -17.66 9.86
C VAL A 340 -5.63 -16.77 10.99
N LEU A 341 -5.47 -17.19 12.25
CA LEU A 341 -5.94 -16.43 13.41
C LEU A 341 -5.14 -15.12 13.61
N CYS A 342 -3.81 -15.14 13.46
CA CYS A 342 -2.98 -13.94 13.51
C CYS A 342 -3.37 -12.95 12.40
N PHE A 343 -3.49 -13.43 11.17
CA PHE A 343 -3.89 -12.60 10.03
C PHE A 343 -5.35 -12.10 10.16
N ALA A 344 -6.25 -12.90 10.71
CA ALA A 344 -7.63 -12.48 10.97
C ALA A 344 -7.69 -11.36 12.00
N LEU A 345 -6.92 -11.46 13.10
CA LEU A 345 -6.84 -10.40 14.09
C LEU A 345 -6.26 -9.12 13.51
N PHE A 346 -5.19 -9.24 12.70
CA PHE A 346 -4.57 -8.12 12.01
C PHE A 346 -5.53 -7.44 11.02
N ALA A 347 -6.25 -8.23 10.22
CA ALA A 347 -7.25 -7.70 9.29
C ALA A 347 -8.46 -7.08 10.01
N CYS A 348 -8.91 -7.63 11.15
CA CYS A 348 -9.96 -7.04 11.98
C CYS A 348 -9.51 -5.71 12.60
N ALA A 349 -8.26 -5.64 13.08
CA ALA A 349 -7.65 -4.42 13.58
C ALA A 349 -7.59 -3.32 12.49
N PHE A 350 -7.16 -3.68 11.30
CA PHE A 350 -7.14 -2.78 10.14
C PHE A 350 -8.55 -2.34 9.72
N ASN A 351 -9.52 -3.25 9.72
CA ASN A 351 -10.92 -2.96 9.40
C ASN A 351 -11.57 -2.01 10.43
N LEU A 352 -11.12 -2.00 11.68
CA LEU A 352 -11.59 -1.02 12.66
C LEU A 352 -11.29 0.41 12.17
N LEU A 353 -10.14 0.63 11.55
CA LEU A 353 -9.77 1.93 11.02
C LEU A 353 -10.37 2.21 9.63
N LEU A 354 -10.14 1.32 8.66
CA LEU A 354 -10.65 1.50 7.29
C LEU A 354 -12.17 1.35 7.22
N GLY A 355 -12.69 0.33 7.88
CA GLY A 355 -14.08 -0.08 7.77
C GLY A 355 -15.06 0.77 8.57
N TYR A 356 -14.64 1.34 9.69
CA TYR A 356 -15.54 2.08 10.59
C TYR A 356 -15.19 3.57 10.71
N VAL A 357 -13.94 3.97 10.49
CA VAL A 357 -13.51 5.37 10.50
C VAL A 357 -13.37 5.93 9.08
N GLY A 358 -13.05 5.08 8.11
CA GLY A 358 -12.80 5.48 6.72
C GLY A 358 -11.37 5.94 6.45
N LEU A 359 -10.41 5.62 7.33
CA LEU A 359 -9.01 6.00 7.19
C LEU A 359 -8.19 4.82 6.66
N LEU A 360 -7.56 5.02 5.50
CA LEU A 360 -6.62 4.05 4.93
C LEU A 360 -5.20 4.32 5.45
N SER A 361 -4.60 3.37 6.16
CA SER A 361 -3.26 3.48 6.72
C SER A 361 -2.32 2.42 6.13
N PHE A 362 -1.18 2.85 5.60
CA PHE A 362 -0.06 1.96 5.26
C PHE A 362 0.92 1.76 6.43
N GLY A 363 0.60 2.32 7.60
CA GLY A 363 1.42 2.23 8.81
C GLY A 363 1.26 0.95 9.62
N HIS A 364 0.28 0.11 9.30
CA HIS A 364 -0.07 -1.06 10.12
C HIS A 364 1.03 -2.13 10.17
N ALA A 365 1.87 -2.24 9.14
CA ALA A 365 3.05 -3.09 9.14
C ALA A 365 4.02 -2.72 10.26
N ALA A 366 4.19 -1.42 10.56
CA ALA A 366 5.06 -0.98 11.67
C ALA A 366 4.54 -1.42 13.04
N PHE A 367 3.23 -1.45 13.25
CA PHE A 367 2.63 -1.93 14.50
C PHE A 367 2.75 -3.45 14.62
N TYR A 368 2.43 -4.17 13.56
CA TYR A 368 2.54 -5.63 13.50
C TYR A 368 3.98 -6.08 13.68
N GLY A 369 4.89 -5.61 12.82
CA GLY A 369 6.30 -6.01 12.85
C GLY A 369 7.06 -5.45 14.06
N GLY A 370 6.79 -4.20 14.48
CA GLY A 370 7.39 -3.64 15.68
C GLY A 370 7.05 -4.45 16.94
N ALA A 371 5.78 -4.86 17.09
CA ALA A 371 5.37 -5.74 18.17
C ALA A 371 6.03 -7.14 18.07
N SER A 372 6.15 -7.67 16.84
CA SER A 372 6.83 -8.95 16.58
C SER A 372 8.28 -8.91 17.08
N TYR A 373 9.04 -7.87 16.74
CA TYR A 373 10.43 -7.71 17.18
C TYR A 373 10.55 -7.54 18.70
N ILE A 374 9.72 -6.70 19.32
CA ILE A 374 9.74 -6.49 20.77
C ILE A 374 9.39 -7.76 21.52
N THR A 375 8.39 -8.51 21.06
CA THR A 375 8.01 -9.80 21.64
C THR A 375 9.13 -10.82 21.51
N ALA A 376 9.75 -10.92 20.33
CA ALA A 376 10.88 -11.81 20.09
C ALA A 376 12.07 -11.46 21.00
N GLN A 377 12.39 -10.18 21.14
CA GLN A 377 13.45 -9.69 22.01
C GLN A 377 13.16 -9.99 23.48
N ALA A 378 11.92 -9.72 23.93
CA ALA A 378 11.50 -9.95 25.32
C ALA A 378 11.58 -11.42 25.71
N VAL A 379 11.14 -12.32 24.85
CA VAL A 379 11.08 -13.74 25.16
C VAL A 379 12.45 -14.41 24.98
N LYS A 380 13.18 -14.09 23.89
CA LYS A 380 14.45 -14.76 23.57
C LYS A 380 15.63 -14.18 24.34
N MET A 381 15.77 -12.84 24.35
CA MET A 381 16.98 -12.19 24.90
C MET A 381 16.81 -11.83 26.38
N TRP A 382 15.62 -11.38 26.79
CA TRP A 382 15.39 -11.02 28.19
C TRP A 382 14.82 -12.17 29.02
N GLY A 383 14.43 -13.30 28.39
CA GLY A 383 13.94 -14.49 29.09
C GLY A 383 12.56 -14.31 29.73
N PHE A 384 11.75 -13.35 29.27
CA PHE A 384 10.44 -13.11 29.82
C PHE A 384 9.44 -14.20 29.41
N ASP A 385 8.43 -14.39 30.24
CA ASP A 385 7.27 -15.23 29.92
C ASP A 385 6.61 -14.76 28.60
N PRO A 386 6.15 -15.67 27.72
CA PRO A 386 5.50 -15.33 26.47
C PRO A 386 4.36 -14.34 26.61
N LEU A 387 3.57 -14.41 27.68
CA LEU A 387 2.48 -13.47 27.93
C LEU A 387 2.99 -12.05 28.16
N ILE A 388 4.07 -11.91 28.95
CA ILE A 388 4.72 -10.61 29.19
C ILE A 388 5.30 -10.07 27.88
N GLY A 389 5.91 -10.94 27.06
CA GLY A 389 6.43 -10.58 25.74
C GLY A 389 5.35 -10.04 24.82
N ILE A 390 4.18 -10.70 24.74
CA ILE A 390 3.02 -10.24 23.96
C ILE A 390 2.51 -8.90 24.48
N LEU A 391 2.39 -8.74 25.79
CA LEU A 391 1.94 -7.47 26.38
C LEU A 391 2.94 -6.34 26.06
N ALA A 392 4.25 -6.59 26.20
CA ALA A 392 5.26 -5.61 25.86
C ALA A 392 5.21 -5.18 24.38
N GLY A 393 5.13 -6.14 23.45
CA GLY A 393 4.97 -5.88 22.02
C GLY A 393 3.70 -5.09 21.70
N THR A 394 2.57 -5.49 22.31
CA THR A 394 1.29 -4.82 22.16
C THR A 394 1.31 -3.38 22.69
N LEU A 395 1.95 -3.13 23.83
CA LEU A 395 2.10 -1.79 24.41
C LEU A 395 2.98 -0.89 23.53
N VAL A 396 4.08 -1.42 23.00
CA VAL A 396 4.94 -0.66 22.08
C VAL A 396 4.19 -0.32 20.78
N ALA A 397 3.41 -1.25 20.23
CA ALA A 397 2.55 -0.94 19.09
C ALA A 397 1.51 0.13 19.40
N GLY A 398 0.92 0.11 20.59
CA GLY A 398 0.03 1.16 21.08
C GLY A 398 0.73 2.52 21.19
N ALA A 399 1.95 2.55 21.75
CA ALA A 399 2.76 3.76 21.84
C ALA A 399 3.13 4.32 20.46
N LEU A 400 3.56 3.45 19.53
CA LEU A 400 3.77 3.83 18.13
C LEU A 400 2.46 4.36 17.50
N GLY A 401 1.32 3.73 17.81
CA GLY A 401 -0.01 4.18 17.38
C GLY A 401 -0.35 5.58 17.87
N VAL A 402 0.00 5.94 19.11
CA VAL A 402 -0.15 7.31 19.64
C VAL A 402 0.71 8.30 18.85
N VAL A 403 2.00 7.97 18.64
CA VAL A 403 2.94 8.84 17.90
C VAL A 403 2.46 9.04 16.46
N PHE A 404 2.17 7.96 15.74
CA PHE A 404 1.70 8.02 14.35
C PHE A 404 0.36 8.75 14.26
N GLY A 405 -0.57 8.44 15.17
CA GLY A 405 -1.88 9.07 15.20
C GLY A 405 -1.79 10.58 15.44
N PHE A 406 -0.98 11.02 16.40
CA PHE A 406 -0.76 12.44 16.67
C PHE A 406 -0.22 13.20 15.43
N LEU A 407 0.67 12.56 14.67
CA LEU A 407 1.27 13.16 13.47
C LEU A 407 0.34 13.10 12.25
N ALA A 408 -0.42 12.02 12.07
CA ALA A 408 -1.14 11.74 10.84
C ALA A 408 -2.63 12.15 10.85
N ILE A 409 -3.32 12.09 11.98
CA ILE A 409 -4.80 12.19 12.07
C ILE A 409 -5.35 13.51 11.56
N ARG A 410 -4.60 14.60 11.71
CA ARG A 410 -5.00 15.93 11.21
C ARG A 410 -5.07 16.00 9.68
N ARG A 411 -4.64 14.93 8.98
CA ARG A 411 -4.64 14.83 7.52
C ARG A 411 -5.70 13.84 7.06
N GLN A 412 -6.25 14.06 5.89
CA GLN A 412 -7.33 13.24 5.35
C GLN A 412 -6.92 12.57 4.03
N GLY A 413 -7.61 11.48 3.69
CA GLY A 413 -7.44 10.80 2.41
C GLY A 413 -6.02 10.31 2.18
N ILE A 414 -5.47 10.62 1.02
CA ILE A 414 -4.16 10.12 0.57
C ILE A 414 -3.02 10.68 1.42
N TYR A 415 -3.11 11.92 1.92
CA TYR A 415 -2.07 12.49 2.78
C TYR A 415 -1.90 11.71 4.08
N PHE A 416 -3.00 11.27 4.69
CA PHE A 416 -2.97 10.39 5.85
C PHE A 416 -2.28 9.06 5.52
N ALA A 417 -2.65 8.44 4.41
CA ALA A 417 -2.05 7.19 3.95
C ALA A 417 -0.53 7.32 3.72
N MET A 418 -0.09 8.43 3.09
CA MET A 418 1.33 8.67 2.80
C MET A 418 2.15 8.99 4.06
N ILE A 419 1.61 9.76 5.02
CA ILE A 419 2.29 10.00 6.30
C ILE A 419 2.48 8.70 7.07
N THR A 420 1.44 7.86 7.14
CA THR A 420 1.53 6.57 7.82
C THR A 420 2.50 5.62 7.12
N LEU A 421 2.60 5.68 5.78
CA LEU A 421 3.62 4.96 5.01
C LEU A 421 5.03 5.44 5.34
N ALA A 422 5.25 6.77 5.37
CA ALA A 422 6.55 7.34 5.72
C ALA A 422 7.03 6.90 7.10
N LEU A 423 6.13 6.99 8.08
CA LEU A 423 6.43 6.59 9.46
C LEU A 423 6.70 5.08 9.55
N ALA A 424 5.97 4.25 8.78
CA ALA A 424 6.23 2.82 8.69
C ALA A 424 7.61 2.52 8.08
N GLN A 425 8.00 3.26 7.05
CA GLN A 425 9.32 3.12 6.44
C GLN A 425 10.45 3.52 7.41
N MET A 426 10.25 4.52 8.27
CA MET A 426 11.22 4.84 9.31
C MET A 426 11.41 3.67 10.30
N VAL A 427 10.30 3.01 10.71
CA VAL A 427 10.37 1.83 11.57
C VAL A 427 11.05 0.66 10.85
N PHE A 428 10.76 0.46 9.55
CA PHE A 428 11.40 -0.56 8.74
C PHE A 428 12.92 -0.33 8.65
N PHE A 429 13.36 0.88 8.34
CA PHE A 429 14.78 1.20 8.27
C PHE A 429 15.47 1.11 9.64
N PHE A 430 14.79 1.50 10.71
CA PHE A 430 15.28 1.24 12.06
C PHE A 430 15.50 -0.26 12.28
N ALA A 431 14.56 -1.10 11.84
CA ALA A 431 14.69 -2.55 11.97
C ALA A 431 15.83 -3.13 11.12
N VAL A 432 16.13 -2.55 9.95
CA VAL A 432 17.25 -2.97 9.09
C VAL A 432 18.60 -2.59 9.68
N GLN A 433 18.71 -1.42 10.32
CA GLN A 433 19.98 -0.84 10.76
C GLN A 433 20.35 -1.18 12.22
N SER A 434 19.38 -1.54 13.02
CA SER A 434 19.59 -1.70 14.45
C SER A 434 20.10 -3.10 14.81
N ASP A 435 21.19 -3.17 15.59
CA ASP A 435 21.65 -4.41 16.20
C ASP A 435 20.59 -5.03 17.14
N PHE A 436 19.70 -4.20 17.68
CA PHE A 436 18.59 -4.64 18.52
C PHE A 436 17.64 -5.60 17.79
N THR A 437 17.46 -5.43 16.50
CA THR A 437 16.60 -6.26 15.64
C THR A 437 17.37 -7.35 14.90
N HIS A 438 18.68 -7.44 15.10
CA HIS A 438 19.62 -8.28 14.36
C HIS A 438 19.68 -7.96 12.86
N SER A 439 19.43 -6.69 12.51
CA SER A 439 19.54 -6.18 11.13
C SER A 439 18.80 -7.06 10.10
N ASP A 440 19.45 -7.46 9.01
CA ASP A 440 18.84 -8.24 7.93
C ASP A 440 18.45 -9.68 8.32
N GLU A 441 19.12 -10.27 9.34
CA GLU A 441 18.85 -11.66 9.75
C GLU A 441 17.54 -11.79 10.53
N GLY A 442 17.11 -10.74 11.21
CA GLY A 442 15.98 -10.76 12.13
C GLY A 442 16.23 -11.64 13.37
N ILE A 443 15.25 -11.76 14.23
CA ILE A 443 15.35 -12.59 15.45
C ILE A 443 14.75 -13.96 15.16
N GLN A 444 15.62 -14.95 14.94
CA GLN A 444 15.24 -16.33 14.64
C GLN A 444 15.19 -17.18 15.92
N ALA A 445 14.59 -18.36 15.84
CA ALA A 445 14.50 -19.34 16.94
C ALA A 445 13.97 -18.75 18.26
N VAL A 446 12.89 -17.96 18.17
CA VAL A 446 12.20 -17.41 19.35
C VAL A 446 11.53 -18.56 20.11
N PRO A 447 11.88 -18.81 21.38
CA PRO A 447 11.30 -19.91 22.13
C PRO A 447 9.81 -19.62 22.42
N ARG A 448 8.95 -20.64 22.28
CA ARG A 448 7.54 -20.53 22.66
C ARG A 448 7.34 -20.50 24.18
N GLY A 449 8.28 -21.06 24.93
CA GLY A 449 8.29 -21.04 26.39
C GLY A 449 7.10 -21.75 27.07
N ARG A 450 6.92 -21.44 28.35
CA ARG A 450 5.79 -21.92 29.15
C ARG A 450 4.95 -20.74 29.62
N LEU A 451 3.66 -20.79 29.38
CA LEU A 451 2.72 -19.76 29.83
C LEU A 451 2.60 -19.81 31.35
N LEU A 452 3.01 -18.74 32.04
CA LEU A 452 3.02 -18.62 33.51
C LEU A 452 3.68 -19.82 34.22
N GLY A 453 4.64 -20.51 33.54
CA GLY A 453 5.31 -21.70 34.05
C GLY A 453 4.44 -22.98 34.04
N LEU A 454 3.17 -22.92 33.69
CA LEU A 454 2.20 -24.03 33.82
C LEU A 454 1.96 -24.77 32.50
N ILE A 455 1.71 -24.05 31.40
CA ILE A 455 1.31 -24.63 30.11
C ILE A 455 2.50 -24.55 29.14
N ASP A 456 2.94 -25.70 28.65
CA ASP A 456 4.00 -25.75 27.63
C ASP A 456 3.44 -25.36 26.25
N LEU A 457 3.89 -24.20 25.74
CA LEU A 457 3.54 -23.71 24.41
C LEU A 457 4.40 -24.32 23.29
N GLY A 458 5.42 -25.12 23.65
CA GLY A 458 6.17 -25.94 22.69
C GLY A 458 5.27 -26.93 21.95
N ASN A 459 4.26 -27.45 22.64
CA ASN A 459 3.22 -28.27 22.02
C ASN A 459 2.32 -27.43 21.09
N SER A 460 2.21 -27.84 19.83
CA SER A 460 1.45 -27.10 18.80
C SER A 460 -0.04 -26.99 19.11
N LEU A 461 -0.64 -27.95 19.80
CA LEU A 461 -2.05 -27.87 20.22
C LEU A 461 -2.27 -26.84 21.33
N ASN A 462 -1.39 -26.85 22.35
CA ASN A 462 -1.47 -25.85 23.42
C ASN A 462 -1.26 -24.44 22.87
N MET A 463 -0.30 -24.28 21.98
CA MET A 463 -0.05 -23.01 21.30
C MET A 463 -1.25 -22.57 20.49
N TYR A 464 -1.90 -23.47 19.75
CA TYR A 464 -3.11 -23.15 18.99
C TYR A 464 -4.24 -22.65 19.89
N TYR A 465 -4.54 -23.35 20.98
CA TYR A 465 -5.61 -22.91 21.88
C TYR A 465 -5.29 -21.59 22.57
N PHE A 466 -4.02 -21.34 22.87
CA PHE A 466 -3.59 -20.05 23.37
C PHE A 466 -3.81 -18.92 22.35
N VAL A 467 -3.35 -19.10 21.10
CA VAL A 467 -3.57 -18.13 20.01
C VAL A 467 -5.07 -17.93 19.75
N PHE A 468 -5.86 -19.01 19.78
CA PHE A 468 -7.31 -18.95 19.60
C PHE A 468 -7.99 -18.15 20.73
N ALA A 469 -7.57 -18.34 21.97
CA ALA A 469 -8.09 -17.57 23.10
C ALA A 469 -7.76 -16.07 22.98
N VAL A 470 -6.53 -15.72 22.62
CA VAL A 470 -6.12 -14.32 22.40
C VAL A 470 -6.84 -13.70 21.21
N PHE A 471 -7.03 -14.47 20.12
CA PHE A 471 -7.84 -14.02 18.98
C PHE A 471 -9.30 -13.73 19.39
N LEU A 472 -9.93 -14.63 20.13
CA LEU A 472 -11.31 -14.45 20.61
C LEU A 472 -11.43 -13.23 21.52
N PHE A 473 -10.46 -13.01 22.41
CA PHE A 473 -10.38 -11.83 23.25
C PHE A 473 -10.30 -10.54 22.42
N GLY A 474 -9.36 -10.46 21.46
CA GLY A 474 -9.21 -9.30 20.59
C GLY A 474 -10.44 -9.05 19.72
N PHE A 475 -11.00 -10.12 19.13
CA PHE A 475 -12.21 -10.04 18.31
C PHE A 475 -13.45 -9.58 19.12
N TRP A 476 -13.62 -10.10 20.34
CA TRP A 476 -14.67 -9.68 21.25
C TRP A 476 -14.55 -8.20 21.61
N PHE A 477 -13.33 -7.73 21.90
CA PHE A 477 -13.10 -6.32 22.17
C PHE A 477 -13.42 -5.43 20.96
N ILE A 478 -12.98 -5.80 19.76
CA ILE A 478 -13.29 -5.07 18.52
C ILE A 478 -14.81 -5.01 18.30
N HIS A 479 -15.51 -6.16 18.50
CA HIS A 479 -16.96 -6.21 18.41
C HIS A 479 -17.60 -5.25 19.40
N ARG A 480 -17.15 -5.25 20.66
CA ARG A 480 -17.67 -4.38 21.71
C ARG A 480 -17.45 -2.90 21.40
N ILE A 481 -16.30 -2.55 20.82
CA ILE A 481 -15.97 -1.19 20.37
C ILE A 481 -16.94 -0.75 19.26
N VAL A 482 -17.15 -1.58 18.26
CA VAL A 482 -17.97 -1.28 17.08
C VAL A 482 -19.46 -1.10 17.42
N ASP A 483 -19.96 -1.85 18.41
CA ASP A 483 -21.36 -1.80 18.85
C ASP A 483 -21.60 -0.81 19.99
N SER A 484 -20.57 -0.14 20.48
CA SER A 484 -20.67 0.90 21.50
C SER A 484 -21.15 2.25 20.94
N PRO A 485 -21.53 3.21 21.79
CA PRO A 485 -21.76 4.60 21.37
C PRO A 485 -20.56 5.20 20.64
N PHE A 486 -19.33 4.87 21.08
CA PHE A 486 -18.09 5.27 20.40
C PHE A 486 -18.05 4.77 18.95
N GLY A 487 -18.36 3.50 18.69
CA GLY A 487 -18.43 2.94 17.35
C GLY A 487 -19.52 3.58 16.48
N SER A 488 -20.63 4.00 17.08
CA SER A 488 -21.68 4.73 16.35
C SER A 488 -21.21 6.11 15.89
N VAL A 489 -20.43 6.82 16.72
CA VAL A 489 -19.80 8.09 16.35
C VAL A 489 -18.77 7.90 15.24
N LEU A 490 -17.96 6.82 15.29
CA LEU A 490 -17.01 6.51 14.22
C LEU A 490 -17.71 6.31 12.87
N LYS A 491 -18.82 5.57 12.85
CA LYS A 491 -19.64 5.38 11.64
C LYS A 491 -20.20 6.70 11.12
N ALA A 492 -20.66 7.59 12.00
CA ALA A 492 -21.15 8.92 11.63
C ALA A 492 -20.03 9.80 11.04
N ILE A 493 -18.83 9.76 11.62
CA ILE A 493 -17.63 10.46 11.08
C ILE A 493 -17.30 9.96 9.68
N ARG A 494 -17.30 8.64 9.47
CA ARG A 494 -17.05 8.03 8.16
C ARG A 494 -18.08 8.45 7.11
N GLU A 495 -19.36 8.54 7.47
CA GLU A 495 -20.42 8.91 6.54
C GLU A 495 -20.37 10.40 6.18
N ASN A 496 -20.17 11.27 7.15
CA ASN A 496 -20.11 12.72 6.92
C ASN A 496 -19.38 13.43 8.08
N GLU A 497 -18.08 13.63 7.92
CA GLU A 497 -17.23 14.27 8.91
C GLU A 497 -17.64 15.72 9.22
N PRO A 498 -17.92 16.62 8.24
CA PRO A 498 -18.40 17.96 8.52
C PRO A 498 -19.69 17.97 9.36
N ARG A 499 -20.58 17.01 9.14
CA ARG A 499 -21.81 16.90 9.93
C ARG A 499 -21.53 16.45 11.37
N ALA A 500 -20.58 15.53 11.58
CA ALA A 500 -20.16 15.14 12.93
C ALA A 500 -19.57 16.31 13.69
N ILE A 501 -18.74 17.14 13.05
CA ILE A 501 -18.18 18.38 13.62
C ILE A 501 -19.31 19.35 13.98
N SER A 502 -20.29 19.57 13.11
CA SER A 502 -21.42 20.47 13.36
C SER A 502 -22.32 20.02 14.51
N LEU A 503 -22.32 18.72 14.82
CA LEU A 503 -23.00 18.14 15.98
C LEU A 503 -22.17 18.23 17.29
N GLY A 504 -20.98 18.83 17.26
CA GLY A 504 -20.13 19.06 18.43
C GLY A 504 -19.19 17.93 18.80
N TYR A 505 -19.02 16.91 17.95
CA TYR A 505 -18.04 15.86 18.19
C TYR A 505 -16.62 16.32 17.91
N ASP A 506 -15.66 16.02 18.81
CA ASP A 506 -14.23 16.21 18.60
C ASP A 506 -13.68 15.06 17.72
N VAL A 507 -13.83 15.22 16.40
CA VAL A 507 -13.54 14.19 15.40
C VAL A 507 -12.09 13.72 15.48
N ASP A 508 -11.14 14.61 15.73
CA ASP A 508 -9.71 14.26 15.79
C ASP A 508 -9.42 13.33 16.97
N ARG A 509 -10.03 13.55 18.12
CA ARG A 509 -9.88 12.65 19.28
C ARG A 509 -10.50 11.28 19.03
N TYR A 510 -11.69 11.22 18.43
CA TYR A 510 -12.33 9.95 18.08
C TYR A 510 -11.49 9.13 17.10
N LYS A 511 -10.96 9.78 16.07
CA LYS A 511 -10.05 9.17 15.09
C LYS A 511 -8.75 8.69 15.75
N LEU A 512 -8.15 9.50 16.64
CA LEU A 512 -6.93 9.14 17.34
C LEU A 512 -7.12 7.90 18.22
N VAL A 513 -8.16 7.86 19.01
CA VAL A 513 -8.46 6.70 19.87
C VAL A 513 -8.69 5.45 19.02
N ALA A 514 -9.46 5.57 17.93
CA ALA A 514 -9.69 4.44 17.01
C ALA A 514 -8.40 3.96 16.35
N PHE A 515 -7.51 4.88 15.97
CA PHE A 515 -6.21 4.56 15.39
C PHE A 515 -5.30 3.82 16.38
N VAL A 516 -5.21 4.30 17.62
CA VAL A 516 -4.43 3.66 18.69
C VAL A 516 -4.98 2.27 19.01
N LEU A 517 -6.30 2.11 19.12
CA LEU A 517 -6.93 0.80 19.33
C LEU A 517 -6.62 -0.15 18.17
N SER A 518 -6.69 0.33 16.94
CA SER A 518 -6.32 -0.45 15.75
C SER A 518 -4.84 -0.87 15.80
N ALA A 519 -3.93 0.02 16.19
CA ALA A 519 -2.50 -0.27 16.36
C ALA A 519 -2.24 -1.32 17.45
N VAL A 520 -2.94 -1.23 18.58
CA VAL A 520 -2.86 -2.21 19.69
C VAL A 520 -3.24 -3.62 19.22
N PHE A 521 -4.37 -3.77 18.53
CA PHE A 521 -4.79 -5.10 18.03
C PHE A 521 -3.90 -5.60 16.89
N ALA A 522 -3.41 -4.71 16.02
CA ALA A 522 -2.43 -5.06 15.00
C ALA A 522 -1.11 -5.54 15.64
N GLY A 523 -0.64 -4.84 16.67
CA GLY A 523 0.54 -5.26 17.44
C GLY A 523 0.33 -6.59 18.17
N MET A 524 -0.85 -6.81 18.77
CA MET A 524 -1.18 -8.09 19.40
C MET A 524 -1.11 -9.24 18.39
N ALA A 525 -1.58 -9.04 17.16
CA ALA A 525 -1.47 -10.02 16.10
C ALA A 525 -0.01 -10.29 15.72
N GLY A 526 0.83 -9.25 15.59
CA GLY A 526 2.25 -9.40 15.28
C GLY A 526 3.05 -10.04 16.41
N ALA A 527 2.72 -9.74 17.66
CA ALA A 527 3.31 -10.39 18.84
C ALA A 527 3.03 -11.90 18.87
N LEU A 528 1.80 -12.31 18.53
CA LEU A 528 1.45 -13.73 18.38
C LEU A 528 2.22 -14.38 17.24
N ASP A 529 2.33 -13.70 16.08
CA ASP A 529 3.03 -14.19 14.90
C ASP A 529 4.48 -14.54 15.20
N ALA A 530 5.20 -13.70 15.97
CA ALA A 530 6.57 -13.96 16.39
C ALA A 530 6.73 -15.28 17.17
N LEU A 531 5.78 -15.62 18.02
CA LEU A 531 5.80 -16.88 18.80
C LEU A 531 5.35 -18.08 17.97
N VAL A 532 4.36 -17.89 17.08
CA VAL A 532 3.85 -18.97 16.21
C VAL A 532 4.93 -19.44 15.25
N PHE A 533 5.59 -18.51 14.55
CA PHE A 533 6.63 -18.82 13.58
C PHE A 533 8.02 -18.88 14.17
N GLN A 534 8.17 -18.55 15.46
CA GLN A 534 9.47 -18.49 16.16
C GLN A 534 10.47 -17.57 15.46
N LEU A 535 9.96 -16.52 14.82
CA LEU A 535 10.71 -15.62 13.96
C LEU A 535 10.11 -14.21 13.99
N ALA A 536 10.94 -13.19 14.18
CA ALA A 536 10.62 -11.82 13.83
C ALA A 536 11.51 -11.38 12.67
N SER A 537 10.91 -11.04 11.53
CA SER A 537 11.63 -10.75 10.28
C SER A 537 11.27 -9.38 9.71
N LEU A 538 12.13 -8.87 8.83
CA LEU A 538 11.90 -7.62 8.12
C LEU A 538 10.63 -7.64 7.27
N THR A 539 10.21 -8.81 6.77
CA THR A 539 8.95 -8.94 6.02
C THR A 539 7.74 -8.54 6.83
N ASN A 540 7.76 -8.73 8.16
CA ASN A 540 6.65 -8.36 9.04
C ASN A 540 6.53 -6.83 9.21
N VAL A 541 7.62 -6.07 9.07
CA VAL A 541 7.66 -4.61 9.17
C VAL A 541 7.52 -3.94 7.81
N HIS A 542 7.79 -4.68 6.72
CA HIS A 542 7.75 -4.13 5.37
C HIS A 542 6.34 -3.67 4.99
N TRP A 543 6.22 -2.55 4.28
CA TRP A 543 4.93 -1.93 3.93
C TRP A 543 3.95 -2.85 3.20
N THR A 544 4.46 -3.86 2.47
CA THR A 544 3.65 -4.88 1.80
C THR A 544 2.75 -5.64 2.76
N MET A 545 3.16 -5.78 4.03
CA MET A 545 2.32 -6.39 5.07
C MET A 545 1.05 -5.56 5.33
N SER A 546 1.14 -4.21 5.28
CA SER A 546 -0.07 -3.38 5.26
C SER A 546 -0.94 -3.64 4.03
N GLY A 547 -0.32 -3.90 2.87
CA GLY A 547 -1.01 -4.33 1.66
C GLY A 547 -1.80 -5.64 1.84
N HIS A 548 -1.23 -6.62 2.56
CA HIS A 548 -1.94 -7.86 2.91
C HIS A 548 -3.15 -7.60 3.82
N ALA A 549 -3.03 -6.70 4.82
CA ALA A 549 -4.17 -6.32 5.66
C ALA A 549 -5.31 -5.67 4.84
N ILE A 550 -4.94 -4.80 3.89
CA ILE A 550 -5.88 -4.18 2.95
C ILE A 550 -6.59 -5.25 2.13
N LEU A 551 -5.82 -6.19 1.53
CA LEU A 551 -6.37 -7.28 0.72
C LEU A 551 -7.37 -8.12 1.52
N MET A 552 -6.96 -8.61 2.69
CA MET A 552 -7.81 -9.43 3.56
C MET A 552 -9.11 -8.71 3.93
N THR A 553 -9.01 -7.43 4.27
CA THR A 553 -10.17 -6.63 4.67
C THR A 553 -11.14 -6.39 3.52
N ILE A 554 -10.64 -6.09 2.32
CA ILE A 554 -11.49 -5.79 1.16
C ILE A 554 -12.09 -7.06 0.58
N LEU A 555 -11.29 -8.11 0.44
CA LEU A 555 -11.76 -9.42 -0.01
C LEU A 555 -12.89 -9.94 0.88
N GLY A 556 -12.71 -9.83 2.18
CA GLY A 556 -13.72 -10.24 3.14
C GLY A 556 -14.96 -9.35 3.15
N GLY A 557 -14.76 -8.04 3.09
CA GLY A 557 -15.80 -7.01 3.08
C GLY A 557 -15.55 -5.90 4.10
N VAL A 558 -15.21 -4.72 3.61
CA VAL A 558 -14.93 -3.52 4.41
C VAL A 558 -16.15 -3.12 5.25
N GLY A 559 -15.93 -2.85 6.54
CA GLY A 559 -16.99 -2.43 7.46
C GLY A 559 -17.91 -3.57 7.91
N THR A 560 -17.61 -4.82 7.56
CA THR A 560 -18.28 -6.00 8.15
C THR A 560 -17.41 -6.57 9.26
N LEU A 561 -18.04 -7.13 10.30
CA LEU A 561 -17.28 -7.64 11.44
C LEU A 561 -16.55 -8.95 11.14
N THR A 562 -17.19 -9.85 10.40
CA THR A 562 -16.68 -11.20 10.07
C THR A 562 -15.95 -11.27 8.72
N GLY A 563 -16.10 -10.23 7.88
CA GLY A 563 -15.46 -10.18 6.57
C GLY A 563 -13.94 -10.37 6.63
N PRO A 564 -13.22 -9.59 7.44
CA PRO A 564 -11.76 -9.72 7.54
C PRO A 564 -11.27 -11.13 7.92
N ILE A 565 -12.04 -11.88 8.71
CA ILE A 565 -11.73 -13.27 9.06
C ILE A 565 -11.78 -14.17 7.82
N VAL A 566 -12.83 -14.00 6.99
CA VAL A 566 -12.98 -14.75 5.74
C VAL A 566 -11.86 -14.35 4.76
N GLY A 567 -11.56 -13.07 4.66
CA GLY A 567 -10.44 -12.59 3.84
C GLY A 567 -9.08 -13.15 4.28
N ALA A 568 -8.81 -13.18 5.59
CA ALA A 568 -7.60 -13.75 6.15
C ALA A 568 -7.49 -15.26 5.87
N LEU A 569 -8.58 -16.00 6.01
CA LEU A 569 -8.62 -17.43 5.70
C LEU A 569 -8.27 -17.71 4.23
N ILE A 570 -8.82 -16.91 3.31
CA ILE A 570 -8.56 -17.07 1.88
C ILE A 570 -7.09 -16.71 1.56
N VAL A 571 -6.59 -15.58 2.03
CA VAL A 571 -5.21 -15.13 1.75
C VAL A 571 -4.20 -16.09 2.37
N ALA A 572 -4.33 -16.43 3.65
CA ALA A 572 -3.44 -17.39 4.30
C ALA A 572 -3.52 -18.79 3.66
N GLY A 573 -4.73 -19.22 3.25
CA GLY A 573 -4.91 -20.47 2.51
C GLY A 573 -4.17 -20.47 1.18
N MET A 574 -4.25 -19.36 0.45
CA MET A 574 -3.52 -19.23 -0.81
C MET A 574 -2.01 -19.26 -0.59
N GLU A 575 -1.49 -18.47 0.36
CA GLU A 575 -0.06 -18.46 0.67
C GLU A 575 0.45 -19.84 1.08
N ASN A 576 -0.33 -20.60 1.85
CA ASN A 576 0.09 -21.91 2.33
C ASN A 576 0.03 -23.00 1.25
N TYR A 577 -1.10 -23.10 0.53
CA TYR A 577 -1.33 -24.19 -0.43
C TYR A 577 -0.74 -23.90 -1.80
N LEU A 578 -0.61 -22.64 -2.21
CA LEU A 578 -0.04 -22.26 -3.50
C LEU A 578 1.47 -21.94 -3.40
N ALA A 579 2.08 -21.98 -2.22
CA ALA A 579 3.52 -21.68 -2.03
C ALA A 579 4.44 -22.44 -2.99
N ARG A 580 4.07 -23.68 -3.36
CA ARG A 580 4.83 -24.51 -4.31
C ARG A 580 4.84 -23.97 -5.74
N LEU A 581 3.95 -23.06 -6.08
CA LEU A 581 3.85 -22.44 -7.42
C LEU A 581 4.83 -21.27 -7.62
N GLY A 582 5.65 -20.91 -6.61
CA GLY A 582 6.65 -19.86 -6.73
C GLY A 582 6.05 -18.51 -7.12
N ALA A 583 6.55 -17.91 -8.21
CA ALA A 583 6.09 -16.59 -8.68
C ALA A 583 4.60 -16.52 -9.05
N TRP A 584 3.96 -17.65 -9.37
CA TRP A 584 2.52 -17.69 -9.65
C TRP A 584 1.66 -17.27 -8.47
N VAL A 585 2.14 -17.42 -7.23
CA VAL A 585 1.42 -16.95 -6.03
C VAL A 585 1.17 -15.44 -6.10
N THR A 586 2.20 -14.66 -6.47
CA THR A 586 2.08 -13.21 -6.63
C THR A 586 1.10 -12.83 -7.74
N ILE A 587 1.12 -13.57 -8.87
CA ILE A 587 0.18 -13.36 -9.98
C ILE A 587 -1.26 -13.63 -9.51
N ILE A 588 -1.48 -14.74 -8.81
CA ILE A 588 -2.81 -15.13 -8.31
C ILE A 588 -3.32 -14.09 -7.31
N HIS A 589 -2.47 -13.60 -6.39
CA HIS A 589 -2.82 -12.50 -5.49
C HIS A 589 -3.30 -11.26 -6.27
N GLY A 590 -2.53 -10.84 -7.28
CA GLY A 590 -2.90 -9.71 -8.12
C GLY A 590 -4.22 -9.93 -8.87
N CYS A 591 -4.44 -11.13 -9.43
CA CYS A 591 -5.70 -11.47 -10.09
C CYS A 591 -6.90 -11.41 -9.15
N ILE A 592 -6.74 -11.88 -7.91
CA ILE A 592 -7.80 -11.83 -6.91
C ILE A 592 -8.07 -10.38 -6.49
N PHE A 593 -7.05 -9.54 -6.34
CA PHE A 593 -7.26 -8.11 -6.12
C PHE A 593 -8.14 -7.49 -7.21
N ILE A 594 -7.80 -7.71 -8.47
CA ILE A 594 -8.55 -7.16 -9.60
C ILE A 594 -9.99 -7.69 -9.60
N LEU A 595 -10.13 -9.01 -9.41
CA LEU A 595 -11.44 -9.67 -9.42
C LEU A 595 -12.32 -9.16 -8.27
N CYS A 596 -11.75 -8.97 -7.07
CA CYS A 596 -12.48 -8.41 -5.94
C CYS A 596 -12.93 -6.98 -6.19
N VAL A 597 -12.04 -6.13 -6.70
CA VAL A 597 -12.36 -4.73 -6.99
C VAL A 597 -13.44 -4.61 -8.08
N MET A 598 -13.38 -5.48 -9.10
CA MET A 598 -14.31 -5.41 -10.24
C MET A 598 -15.66 -6.06 -9.96
N LEU A 599 -15.70 -7.20 -9.29
CA LEU A 599 -16.91 -8.02 -9.09
C LEU A 599 -17.50 -7.91 -7.69
N PHE A 600 -16.67 -7.91 -6.65
CA PHE A 600 -17.11 -7.98 -5.26
C PHE A 600 -16.89 -6.64 -4.54
N ARG A 601 -17.54 -5.58 -5.01
CA ARG A 601 -17.39 -4.23 -4.46
C ARG A 601 -17.68 -4.12 -2.96
N ARG A 602 -18.49 -5.03 -2.40
CA ARG A 602 -18.84 -5.11 -0.97
C ARG A 602 -18.11 -6.23 -0.24
N GLY A 603 -17.15 -6.87 -0.92
CA GLY A 603 -16.48 -8.07 -0.44
C GLY A 603 -17.38 -9.31 -0.45
N ILE A 604 -16.77 -10.47 -0.22
CA ILE A 604 -17.47 -11.78 -0.27
C ILE A 604 -18.63 -11.83 0.72
N VAL A 605 -18.39 -11.42 1.97
CA VAL A 605 -19.42 -11.46 3.03
C VAL A 605 -20.54 -10.46 2.75
N GLY A 606 -20.21 -9.26 2.25
CA GLY A 606 -21.19 -8.25 1.89
C GLY A 606 -22.13 -8.68 0.75
N GLU A 607 -21.58 -9.27 -0.31
CA GLU A 607 -22.37 -9.77 -1.44
C GLU A 607 -23.21 -11.00 -1.06
N ALA A 608 -22.65 -11.95 -0.31
CA ALA A 608 -23.37 -13.11 0.20
C ALA A 608 -24.59 -12.69 1.03
N ALA A 609 -24.43 -11.68 1.86
CA ALA A 609 -25.48 -11.17 2.70
C ALA A 609 -26.62 -10.53 1.88
N ILE A 610 -26.32 -9.83 0.78
CA ILE A 610 -27.36 -9.27 -0.13
C ILE A 610 -28.11 -10.38 -0.85
N LEU A 611 -27.42 -11.41 -1.32
CA LEU A 611 -28.04 -12.56 -1.97
C LEU A 611 -29.00 -13.27 -1.03
N LEU A 612 -28.61 -13.47 0.23
CA LEU A 612 -29.48 -14.04 1.26
C LEU A 612 -30.72 -13.19 1.54
N ARG A 613 -30.59 -11.86 1.54
CA ARG A 613 -31.72 -10.94 1.72
C ARG A 613 -32.68 -11.01 0.53
N LYS A 614 -32.17 -10.98 -0.70
CA LYS A 614 -33.01 -11.11 -1.91
C LYS A 614 -33.80 -12.42 -1.93
N SER A 615 -33.18 -13.53 -1.52
CA SER A 615 -33.84 -14.84 -1.46
C SER A 615 -34.96 -14.87 -0.41
N ARG A 616 -34.76 -14.23 0.76
CA ARG A 616 -35.80 -14.13 1.82
C ARG A 616 -36.98 -13.25 1.39
N ILE A 617 -36.70 -12.12 0.72
CA ILE A 617 -37.78 -11.25 0.21
C ILE A 617 -38.61 -12.01 -0.82
N ARG A 618 -37.95 -12.74 -1.75
CA ARG A 618 -38.63 -13.55 -2.76
C ARG A 618 -39.48 -14.67 -2.14
N LYS A 619 -38.98 -15.35 -1.12
CA LYS A 619 -39.79 -16.35 -0.36
C LYS A 619 -40.98 -15.73 0.35
N ARG A 620 -40.85 -14.53 0.90
CA ARG A 620 -41.95 -13.83 1.56
C ARG A 620 -43.04 -13.36 0.58
N SER A 621 -42.63 -12.87 -0.61
CA SER A 621 -43.58 -12.49 -1.67
C SER A 621 -44.33 -13.68 -2.26
N THR A 622 -43.71 -14.87 -2.35
CA THR A 622 -44.37 -16.10 -2.80
C THR A 622 -45.33 -16.67 -1.72
N MET A 623 -45.07 -16.43 -0.43
CA MET A 623 -45.99 -16.83 0.66
C MET A 623 -47.18 -15.87 0.82
N LEU A 624 -47.09 -14.63 0.35
CA LEU A 624 -48.13 -13.60 0.42
C LEU A 624 -48.96 -13.48 -0.87
N ALA A 625 -48.66 -14.26 -1.90
CA ALA A 625 -49.50 -14.33 -3.09
C ALA A 625 -50.82 -15.01 -2.70
N PRO A 626 -51.97 -14.33 -2.82
CA PRO A 626 -53.26 -14.94 -2.46
C PRO A 626 -53.51 -16.13 -3.38
N SER A 627 -53.86 -17.24 -2.79
CA SER A 627 -54.35 -18.45 -3.47
C SER A 627 -55.63 -18.11 -4.23
N THR A 628 -55.54 -17.67 -5.47
CA THR A 628 -56.67 -17.60 -6.41
C THR A 628 -56.95 -19.00 -6.95
N LYS A 629 -57.37 -19.90 -6.06
CA LYS A 629 -58.05 -21.14 -6.40
C LYS A 629 -59.37 -21.18 -5.65
N GLY A 630 -60.46 -20.82 -6.31
CA GLY A 630 -61.78 -21.08 -5.78
C GLY A 630 -62.79 -19.99 -6.08
N ALA A 631 -63.18 -19.83 -7.37
CA ALA A 631 -64.50 -19.29 -7.74
C ALA A 631 -64.77 -19.62 -9.20
N THR A 632 -65.12 -20.87 -9.46
CA THR A 632 -65.91 -21.26 -10.65
C THR A 632 -66.89 -22.29 -10.19
N THR A 633 -68.08 -21.86 -9.85
CA THR A 633 -69.36 -22.58 -10.03
C THR A 633 -70.35 -21.61 -10.60
#